data_444fe20bfdca76b77b3290660b00071b
#
_entry.id   444fe20bfdca76b77b3290660b00071b
#
_cell.length_a   1.000
_cell.length_b   1.000
_cell.length_c   1.000
_cell.angle_alpha   90.00
_cell.angle_beta   90.00
_cell.angle_gamma   90.00
#
_symmetry.space_group_name_H-M   'P 1'
#
loop_
_entity.id
_entity.type
_entity.pdbx_description
1 polymer ?
#
loop_
_entity_poly.entity_id
_entity_poly.type
_entity_poly.pdbx_seq_one_letter_code
_entity_poly.pdbx_strand_id
1 'polypeptide(L)'
;DKTWCFWEKGVGQWDSLLLHHWEKGTFYGPQKDISMDFGGYLYKMLPSINFYDYAKAEIAKNTNISWIKDRVIKVEGNEIKGAQQTYRSACVFDSRVPEDFEKDAKSLTLLQPFKGWLIETEEDYFEPESFTFMDYRLGHENKTCFTYVLPISKRKALVEFTFFVPELINNTIYDEKLKEFISNKLKIDSYSIKEIEEGVIPMSSYPFWKDNKDGFVKIGTGGGWVKASTGYSFKSTERKVNQLIIALKLNTIPQPTFWQKRFRFYDEVLLNILYQQNQKGPEVFERMYSKNEAHKIIKFLDEETTFAEELKIM
;
A
#
# COMPACT_ATOMS: atom_id res chain seq x y z
N ASP A 1 -8.22 11.49 5.81
CA ASP A 1 -7.33 10.43 6.32
C ASP A 1 -7.28 9.28 5.32
N LYS A 2 -6.40 8.31 5.53
CA LYS A 2 -6.21 7.15 4.66
C LYS A 2 -6.39 5.87 5.45
N THR A 3 -6.74 4.81 4.72
CA THR A 3 -6.91 3.48 5.29
C THR A 3 -5.76 2.59 4.83
N TRP A 4 -5.10 1.92 5.76
CA TRP A 4 -4.13 0.88 5.44
C TRP A 4 -4.78 -0.48 5.50
N CYS A 5 -4.63 -1.24 4.42
CA CYS A 5 -4.98 -2.65 4.41
C CYS A 5 -3.71 -3.50 4.29
N PHE A 6 -3.64 -4.59 5.06
CA PHE A 6 -2.49 -5.47 5.09
C PHE A 6 -2.88 -6.90 5.48
N TRP A 7 -2.00 -7.84 5.17
CA TRP A 7 -2.16 -9.25 5.46
C TRP A 7 -1.40 -9.63 6.72
N GLU A 8 -2.03 -10.43 7.58
CA GLU A 8 -1.36 -10.98 8.76
C GLU A 8 -2.02 -12.28 9.21
N LYS A 9 -1.22 -13.24 9.69
CA LYS A 9 -1.73 -14.48 10.27
C LYS A 9 -2.18 -14.28 11.70
N GLY A 10 -3.43 -14.66 11.98
CA GLY A 10 -3.97 -14.63 13.34
C GLY A 10 -3.98 -13.23 13.98
N VAL A 11 -3.78 -13.21 15.30
CA VAL A 11 -3.80 -11.98 16.11
C VAL A 11 -2.46 -11.25 15.97
N GLY A 12 -2.50 -9.94 15.67
CA GLY A 12 -1.35 -9.06 15.57
C GLY A 12 -1.35 -7.95 16.62
N GLN A 13 -0.23 -7.23 16.70
CA GLN A 13 -0.06 -6.15 17.69
C GLN A 13 -1.00 -4.96 17.49
N TRP A 14 -1.56 -4.80 16.28
CA TRP A 14 -2.39 -3.66 15.90
C TRP A 14 -3.88 -3.96 15.88
N ASP A 15 -4.30 -5.18 16.30
CA ASP A 15 -5.68 -5.62 16.18
C ASP A 15 -6.67 -4.77 16.97
N SER A 16 -6.25 -4.18 18.08
CA SER A 16 -7.08 -3.24 18.87
C SER A 16 -7.38 -1.92 18.16
N LEU A 17 -6.66 -1.61 17.07
CA LEU A 17 -6.82 -0.38 16.29
C LEU A 17 -7.56 -0.60 14.97
N LEU A 18 -7.83 -1.87 14.60
CA LEU A 18 -8.50 -2.21 13.35
C LEU A 18 -9.94 -1.71 13.33
N LEU A 19 -10.38 -1.32 12.15
CA LEU A 19 -11.80 -1.08 11.90
C LEU A 19 -12.52 -2.39 11.56
N HIS A 20 -11.88 -3.24 10.76
CA HIS A 20 -12.42 -4.54 10.34
C HIS A 20 -11.32 -5.48 9.87
N HIS A 21 -11.65 -6.78 9.70
CA HIS A 21 -10.80 -7.77 9.02
C HIS A 21 -11.67 -8.82 8.31
N TRP A 22 -11.10 -9.47 7.29
CA TRP A 22 -11.78 -10.48 6.47
C TRP A 22 -10.91 -11.73 6.34
N GLU A 23 -11.58 -12.87 6.36
CA GLU A 23 -10.98 -14.20 6.13
C GLU A 23 -11.16 -14.67 4.69
N LYS A 24 -12.12 -14.10 3.98
CA LYS A 24 -12.51 -14.50 2.62
C LYS A 24 -12.57 -13.29 1.71
N GLY A 25 -12.28 -13.54 0.44
CA GLY A 25 -12.41 -12.51 -0.58
C GLY A 25 -12.70 -13.09 -1.94
N THR A 26 -13.06 -12.22 -2.87
CA THR A 26 -13.29 -12.59 -4.26
C THR A 26 -12.48 -11.66 -5.17
N PHE A 27 -11.83 -12.24 -6.15
CA PHE A 27 -11.20 -11.55 -7.26
C PHE A 27 -12.11 -11.71 -8.48
N TYR A 28 -12.44 -10.60 -9.13
CA TYR A 28 -13.22 -10.61 -10.38
C TYR A 28 -12.32 -10.22 -11.55
N GLY A 29 -11.89 -11.23 -12.30
CA GLY A 29 -11.09 -11.05 -13.50
C GLY A 29 -11.91 -10.73 -14.74
N PRO A 30 -11.23 -10.51 -15.89
CA PRO A 30 -11.92 -10.33 -17.18
C PRO A 30 -12.75 -11.53 -17.62
N GLN A 31 -12.37 -12.75 -17.22
CA GLN A 31 -13.00 -14.00 -17.66
C GLN A 31 -13.42 -14.89 -16.49
N LYS A 32 -12.86 -14.72 -15.30
CA LYS A 32 -13.05 -15.63 -14.17
C LYS A 32 -13.29 -14.88 -12.86
N ASP A 33 -14.27 -15.35 -12.13
CA ASP A 33 -14.45 -15.00 -10.73
C ASP A 33 -13.73 -16.05 -9.88
N ILE A 34 -12.87 -15.60 -8.96
CA ILE A 34 -12.00 -16.46 -8.17
C ILE A 34 -12.29 -16.22 -6.69
N SER A 35 -12.83 -17.24 -6.02
CA SER A 35 -12.92 -17.24 -4.57
C SER A 35 -11.53 -17.45 -3.97
N MET A 36 -11.15 -16.60 -3.03
CA MET A 36 -9.81 -16.57 -2.46
C MET A 36 -9.83 -17.17 -1.05
N ASP A 37 -9.10 -18.26 -0.87
CA ASP A 37 -8.76 -18.82 0.44
C ASP A 37 -7.37 -18.33 0.85
N PHE A 38 -7.30 -17.62 1.94
CA PHE A 38 -6.07 -17.00 2.43
C PHE A 38 -5.25 -17.88 3.38
N GLY A 39 -5.66 -19.13 3.64
CA GLY A 39 -4.88 -20.12 4.41
C GLY A 39 -4.49 -19.63 5.81
N GLY A 40 -5.42 -18.98 6.50
CA GLY A 40 -5.25 -18.42 7.84
C GLY A 40 -4.65 -17.01 7.90
N TYR A 41 -4.37 -16.37 6.75
CA TYR A 41 -4.16 -14.92 6.75
C TYR A 41 -5.50 -14.18 6.84
N LEU A 42 -5.49 -13.08 7.55
CA LEU A 42 -6.57 -12.10 7.61
C LEU A 42 -6.18 -10.88 6.78
N TYR A 43 -7.10 -10.35 5.99
CA TYR A 43 -6.95 -9.02 5.40
C TYR A 43 -7.50 -8.01 6.41
N LYS A 44 -6.62 -7.17 6.94
CA LYS A 44 -6.90 -6.27 8.06
C LYS A 44 -6.98 -4.84 7.58
N MET A 45 -7.97 -4.10 8.07
CA MET A 45 -8.23 -2.70 7.73
C MET A 45 -7.96 -1.80 8.93
N LEU A 46 -6.98 -0.93 8.80
CA LEU A 46 -6.54 0.00 9.83
C LEU A 46 -6.66 1.44 9.36
N PRO A 47 -7.62 2.23 9.89
CA PRO A 47 -7.67 3.67 9.64
C PRO A 47 -6.41 4.35 10.19
N SER A 48 -5.80 5.22 9.38
CA SER A 48 -4.57 5.93 9.78
C SER A 48 -4.77 6.79 11.02
N ILE A 49 -5.97 7.35 11.21
CA ILE A 49 -6.28 8.15 12.38
C ILE A 49 -6.14 7.35 13.69
N ASN A 50 -6.62 6.11 13.72
CA ASN A 50 -6.52 5.26 14.92
C ASN A 50 -5.05 5.00 15.28
N PHE A 51 -4.21 4.74 14.26
CA PHE A 51 -2.79 4.55 14.46
C PHE A 51 -2.09 5.83 14.92
N TYR A 52 -2.39 6.97 14.31
CA TYR A 52 -1.78 8.24 14.69
C TYR A 52 -2.17 8.69 16.10
N ASP A 53 -3.40 8.49 16.50
CA ASP A 53 -3.86 8.85 17.84
C ASP A 53 -3.22 7.93 18.90
N TYR A 54 -3.13 6.63 18.62
CA TYR A 54 -2.36 5.69 19.44
C TYR A 54 -0.89 6.13 19.55
N ALA A 55 -0.22 6.41 18.44
CA ALA A 55 1.19 6.80 18.43
C ALA A 55 1.43 8.12 19.17
N LYS A 56 0.56 9.12 19.01
CA LYS A 56 0.63 10.40 19.76
C LYS A 56 0.46 10.18 21.27
N ALA A 57 -0.49 9.31 21.66
CA ALA A 57 -0.69 8.98 23.07
C ALA A 57 0.53 8.28 23.67
N GLU A 58 1.17 7.36 22.95
CA GLU A 58 2.40 6.70 23.39
C GLU A 58 3.61 7.67 23.47
N ILE A 59 3.76 8.56 22.49
CA ILE A 59 4.80 9.61 22.49
C ILE A 59 4.61 10.53 23.71
N ALA A 60 3.39 10.94 24.03
CA ALA A 60 3.10 11.83 25.14
C ALA A 60 3.44 11.24 26.53
N LYS A 61 3.49 9.91 26.64
CA LYS A 61 3.90 9.21 27.88
C LYS A 61 5.42 9.20 28.09
N ASN A 62 6.21 9.51 27.06
CA ASN A 62 7.66 9.36 27.08
C ASN A 62 8.37 10.71 27.07
N THR A 63 8.96 11.07 28.20
CA THR A 63 9.67 12.36 28.38
C THR A 63 10.96 12.49 27.55
N ASN A 64 11.47 11.39 26.98
CA ASN A 64 12.65 11.42 26.12
C ASN A 64 12.31 11.72 24.66
N ILE A 65 11.01 11.85 24.31
CA ILE A 65 10.57 12.15 22.95
C ILE A 65 10.00 13.57 22.90
N SER A 66 10.51 14.39 21.99
CA SER A 66 10.00 15.72 21.70
C SER A 66 9.34 15.76 20.33
N TRP A 67 8.07 16.16 20.31
CA TRP A 67 7.36 16.41 19.06
C TRP A 67 7.49 17.86 18.64
N ILE A 68 8.11 18.11 17.47
CA ILE A 68 8.36 19.47 16.98
C ILE A 68 7.58 19.65 15.67
N LYS A 69 6.77 20.71 15.59
CA LYS A 69 6.07 21.10 14.37
C LYS A 69 6.88 22.16 13.63
N ASP A 70 7.67 21.71 12.63
CA ASP A 70 8.45 22.60 11.77
C ASP A 70 8.44 22.05 10.33
N ARG A 71 8.63 22.94 9.35
CA ARG A 71 8.77 22.57 7.94
C ARG A 71 10.25 22.35 7.64
N VAL A 72 10.64 21.10 7.36
CA VAL A 72 12.00 20.78 6.95
C VAL A 72 12.27 21.34 5.56
N ILE A 73 13.28 22.22 5.44
CA ILE A 73 13.71 22.85 4.20
C ILE A 73 14.81 22.00 3.56
N LYS A 74 15.84 21.61 4.34
CA LYS A 74 17.02 20.89 3.86
C LYS A 74 17.54 19.93 4.93
N VAL A 75 18.11 18.82 4.49
CA VAL A 75 18.87 17.91 5.36
C VAL A 75 20.24 17.70 4.75
N GLU A 76 21.30 17.92 5.54
CA GLU A 76 22.69 17.75 5.15
C GLU A 76 23.41 16.93 6.22
N GLY A 77 23.54 15.62 5.96
CA GLY A 77 24.09 14.70 6.95
C GLY A 77 23.24 14.66 8.23
N ASN A 78 23.82 15.07 9.34
CA ASN A 78 23.19 15.11 10.66
C ASN A 78 22.58 16.48 11.04
N GLU A 79 22.56 17.42 10.11
CA GLU A 79 21.95 18.74 10.29
C GLU A 79 20.64 18.85 9.49
N ILE A 80 19.56 19.26 10.18
CA ILE A 80 18.24 19.47 9.61
C ILE A 80 17.90 20.95 9.71
N LYS A 81 17.79 21.63 8.58
CA LYS A 81 17.34 23.02 8.50
C LYS A 81 15.83 23.05 8.40
N GLY A 82 15.18 23.48 9.45
CA GLY A 82 13.75 23.79 9.49
C GLY A 82 13.46 25.22 9.05
N ALA A 83 12.19 25.56 8.92
CA ALA A 83 11.73 26.93 8.64
C ALA A 83 11.93 27.85 9.87
N GLN A 84 11.86 27.31 11.07
CA GLN A 84 11.96 28.06 12.31
C GLN A 84 13.36 28.02 12.90
N GLN A 85 14.03 26.88 12.85
CA GLN A 85 15.38 26.70 13.42
C GLN A 85 16.13 25.53 12.77
N THR A 86 17.40 25.40 13.14
CA THR A 86 18.25 24.28 12.71
C THR A 86 18.38 23.26 13.85
N TYR A 87 18.24 21.99 13.50
CA TYR A 87 18.36 20.85 14.42
C TYR A 87 19.61 20.04 14.09
N ARG A 88 20.21 19.41 15.08
CA ARG A 88 21.35 18.48 14.92
C ARG A 88 21.09 17.20 15.70
N SER A 89 21.43 16.06 15.10
CA SER A 89 21.26 14.74 15.69
C SER A 89 22.43 13.82 15.32
N ALA A 90 22.74 12.85 16.17
CA ALA A 90 23.72 11.80 15.83
C ALA A 90 23.23 10.90 14.67
N CYS A 91 21.89 10.72 14.55
CA CYS A 91 21.29 9.96 13.48
C CYS A 91 19.98 10.64 13.00
N VAL A 92 19.77 10.71 11.69
CA VAL A 92 18.60 11.30 11.05
C VAL A 92 17.86 10.22 10.25
N PHE A 93 16.55 10.09 10.50
CA PHE A 93 15.65 9.27 9.72
C PHE A 93 14.74 10.16 8.88
N ASP A 94 14.90 10.12 7.55
CA ASP A 94 14.21 11.02 6.62
C ASP A 94 13.18 10.26 5.77
N SER A 95 11.89 10.53 5.99
CA SER A 95 10.79 9.91 5.23
C SER A 95 10.37 10.68 3.98
N ARG A 96 11.00 11.83 3.69
CA ARG A 96 10.66 12.63 2.52
C ARG A 96 11.05 11.90 1.24
N VAL A 97 10.12 11.86 0.29
CA VAL A 97 10.39 11.34 -1.05
C VAL A 97 11.28 12.33 -1.81
N PRO A 98 12.33 11.89 -2.53
CA PRO A 98 13.11 12.76 -3.40
C PRO A 98 12.23 13.41 -4.48
N GLU A 99 12.41 14.72 -4.73
CA GLU A 99 11.53 15.47 -5.65
C GLU A 99 11.63 15.04 -7.12
N ASP A 100 12.75 14.43 -7.49
CA ASP A 100 13.10 14.09 -8.87
C ASP A 100 13.23 12.58 -9.14
N PHE A 101 12.73 11.73 -8.21
CA PHE A 101 12.80 10.27 -8.40
C PHE A 101 12.06 9.80 -9.66
N GLU A 102 10.98 10.48 -10.05
CA GLU A 102 10.21 10.17 -11.26
C GLU A 102 10.96 10.50 -12.56
N LYS A 103 11.99 11.33 -12.49
CA LYS A 103 12.82 11.74 -13.64
C LYS A 103 14.01 10.80 -13.89
N ASP A 104 14.23 9.83 -13.02
CA ASP A 104 15.37 8.90 -13.17
C ASP A 104 15.13 7.96 -14.36
N ALA A 105 15.81 8.20 -15.45
CA ALA A 105 15.68 7.44 -16.69
C ALA A 105 16.06 5.94 -16.58
N LYS A 106 16.68 5.52 -15.48
CA LYS A 106 17.06 4.13 -15.22
C LYS A 106 16.02 3.36 -14.41
N SER A 107 15.05 4.05 -13.87
CA SER A 107 14.01 3.48 -13.02
C SER A 107 12.67 3.47 -13.74
N LEU A 108 11.91 2.41 -13.53
CA LEU A 108 10.52 2.34 -13.96
C LEU A 108 9.65 2.90 -12.85
N THR A 109 8.79 3.83 -13.19
CA THR A 109 7.82 4.41 -12.25
C THR A 109 6.42 4.36 -12.85
N LEU A 110 5.52 3.76 -12.11
CA LEU A 110 4.08 3.83 -12.29
C LEU A 110 3.48 4.51 -11.08
N LEU A 111 2.34 5.11 -11.27
CA LEU A 111 1.54 5.67 -10.20
C LEU A 111 0.34 4.76 -9.93
N GLN A 112 0.01 4.60 -8.66
CA GLN A 112 -1.23 4.00 -8.21
C GLN A 112 -2.11 5.10 -7.61
N PRO A 113 -2.75 5.92 -8.45
CA PRO A 113 -3.75 6.85 -7.97
C PRO A 113 -5.06 6.11 -7.68
N PHE A 114 -5.70 6.51 -6.58
CA PHE A 114 -6.96 5.91 -6.14
C PHE A 114 -7.90 6.96 -5.55
N LYS A 115 -9.18 6.65 -5.59
CA LYS A 115 -10.23 7.37 -4.86
C LYS A 115 -11.22 6.36 -4.29
N GLY A 116 -11.52 6.50 -3.01
CA GLY A 116 -12.45 5.65 -2.27
C GLY A 116 -13.58 6.45 -1.64
N TRP A 117 -14.78 5.89 -1.66
CA TRP A 117 -15.95 6.40 -0.94
C TRP A 117 -16.36 5.40 0.14
N LEU A 118 -16.36 5.85 1.38
CA LEU A 118 -17.02 5.13 2.45
C LEU A 118 -18.51 5.41 2.35
N ILE A 119 -19.28 4.45 1.85
CA ILE A 119 -20.71 4.59 1.64
C ILE A 119 -21.52 3.87 2.71
N GLU A 120 -22.72 4.41 2.98
CA GLU A 120 -23.72 3.80 3.86
C GLU A 120 -25.08 3.77 3.17
N THR A 121 -25.76 2.63 3.27
CA THR A 121 -27.07 2.35 2.67
C THR A 121 -28.13 2.18 3.75
N GLU A 122 -29.41 2.36 3.40
CA GLU A 122 -30.54 2.12 4.31
C GLU A 122 -30.85 0.63 4.45
N GLU A 123 -30.62 -0.15 3.40
CA GLU A 123 -30.86 -1.59 3.34
C GLU A 123 -29.56 -2.39 3.38
N ASP A 124 -29.64 -3.69 3.62
CA ASP A 124 -28.53 -4.61 3.67
C ASP A 124 -28.08 -5.00 2.25
N TYR A 125 -26.89 -4.53 1.83
CA TYR A 125 -26.31 -4.79 0.50
C TYR A 125 -24.99 -5.54 0.57
N PHE A 126 -24.30 -5.50 1.70
CA PHE A 126 -22.95 -6.02 1.80
C PHE A 126 -22.87 -7.29 2.65
N GLU A 127 -21.90 -8.15 2.33
CA GLU A 127 -21.51 -9.31 3.12
C GLU A 127 -20.26 -8.96 3.94
N PRO A 128 -20.38 -8.70 5.26
CA PRO A 128 -19.26 -8.24 6.08
C PRO A 128 -18.13 -9.27 6.24
N GLU A 129 -18.42 -10.55 6.02
CA GLU A 129 -17.43 -11.64 6.18
C GLU A 129 -16.53 -11.81 4.95
N SER A 130 -16.83 -11.11 3.85
CA SER A 130 -16.12 -11.26 2.59
C SER A 130 -15.90 -9.91 1.92
N PHE A 131 -14.74 -9.75 1.27
CA PHE A 131 -14.44 -8.52 0.54
C PHE A 131 -14.15 -8.79 -0.93
N THR A 132 -14.30 -7.75 -1.76
CA THR A 132 -13.83 -7.78 -3.14
C THR A 132 -12.39 -7.25 -3.19
N PHE A 133 -11.47 -8.15 -3.53
CA PHE A 133 -10.04 -7.83 -3.52
C PHE A 133 -9.63 -6.96 -4.71
N MET A 134 -9.98 -7.36 -5.93
CA MET A 134 -9.78 -6.57 -7.15
C MET A 134 -10.89 -6.95 -8.13
N ASP A 135 -11.68 -5.99 -8.57
CA ASP A 135 -12.74 -6.19 -9.54
C ASP A 135 -12.40 -5.48 -10.86
N TYR A 136 -12.07 -6.26 -11.86
CA TYR A 136 -11.73 -5.79 -13.21
C TYR A 136 -12.91 -5.71 -14.17
N ARG A 137 -14.15 -5.97 -13.72
CA ARG A 137 -15.34 -5.95 -14.59
C ARG A 137 -15.75 -4.55 -15.06
N LEU A 138 -15.13 -3.51 -14.51
CA LEU A 138 -15.29 -2.13 -14.96
C LEU A 138 -13.94 -1.59 -15.40
N GLY A 139 -13.77 -1.42 -16.71
CA GLY A 139 -12.53 -0.89 -17.30
C GLY A 139 -12.60 0.61 -17.61
N HIS A 140 -11.44 1.16 -17.99
CA HIS A 140 -11.30 2.51 -18.54
C HIS A 140 -10.17 2.55 -19.56
N GLU A 141 -10.46 2.87 -20.84
CA GLU A 141 -9.53 3.20 -21.92
C GLU A 141 -8.29 2.29 -22.07
N ASN A 142 -8.42 1.00 -22.02
CA ASN A 142 -7.26 0.09 -22.09
C ASN A 142 -6.22 0.30 -20.98
N LYS A 143 -6.62 0.87 -19.84
CA LYS A 143 -5.77 1.03 -18.66
C LYS A 143 -6.03 -0.07 -17.64
N THR A 144 -5.00 -0.46 -16.92
CA THR A 144 -5.16 -1.32 -15.75
C THR A 144 -5.82 -0.53 -14.63
N CYS A 145 -7.07 -0.87 -14.34
CA CYS A 145 -7.84 -0.30 -13.25
C CYS A 145 -8.79 -1.35 -12.67
N PHE A 146 -9.12 -1.20 -11.41
CA PHE A 146 -9.99 -2.12 -10.68
C PHE A 146 -10.67 -1.45 -9.50
N THR A 147 -11.66 -2.13 -8.94
CA THR A 147 -12.39 -1.65 -7.77
C THR A 147 -12.16 -2.60 -6.59
N TYR A 148 -11.89 -2.04 -5.41
CA TYR A 148 -12.04 -2.73 -4.13
C TYR A 148 -13.44 -2.50 -3.57
N VAL A 149 -14.02 -3.50 -2.89
CA VAL A 149 -15.18 -3.33 -2.01
C VAL A 149 -14.84 -3.97 -0.67
N LEU A 150 -14.77 -3.15 0.36
CA LEU A 150 -14.37 -3.53 1.70
C LEU A 150 -15.54 -3.31 2.68
N PRO A 151 -16.44 -4.31 2.83
CA PRO A 151 -17.61 -4.20 3.70
C PRO A 151 -17.19 -4.17 5.18
N ILE A 152 -17.70 -3.18 5.91
CA ILE A 152 -17.48 -3.05 7.36
C ILE A 152 -18.71 -3.58 8.12
N SER A 153 -19.88 -3.45 7.51
CA SER A 153 -21.15 -3.99 7.97
C SER A 153 -22.03 -4.32 6.78
N LYS A 154 -23.21 -4.87 7.01
CA LYS A 154 -24.19 -5.14 5.96
C LYS A 154 -24.62 -3.89 5.18
N ARG A 155 -24.44 -2.69 5.77
CA ARG A 155 -24.89 -1.41 5.23
C ARG A 155 -23.76 -0.42 4.97
N LYS A 156 -22.53 -0.76 5.29
CA LYS A 156 -21.39 0.17 5.19
C LYS A 156 -20.19 -0.51 4.56
N ALA A 157 -19.63 0.11 3.50
CA ALA A 157 -18.42 -0.38 2.83
C ALA A 157 -17.58 0.77 2.29
N LEU A 158 -16.26 0.57 2.26
CA LEU A 158 -15.38 1.36 1.42
C LEU A 158 -15.40 0.79 0.00
N VAL A 159 -15.74 1.63 -0.97
CA VAL A 159 -15.66 1.30 -2.41
C VAL A 159 -14.56 2.18 -3.00
N GLU A 160 -13.48 1.59 -3.50
CA GLU A 160 -12.31 2.30 -3.97
C GLU A 160 -11.98 1.92 -5.42
N PHE A 161 -11.82 2.93 -6.28
CA PHE A 161 -11.40 2.75 -7.67
C PHE A 161 -9.94 3.17 -7.83
N THR A 162 -9.13 2.27 -8.39
CA THR A 162 -7.68 2.39 -8.44
C THR A 162 -7.17 2.16 -9.86
N PHE A 163 -6.15 2.91 -10.26
CA PHE A 163 -5.41 2.71 -11.50
C PHE A 163 -3.96 2.31 -11.24
N PHE A 164 -3.35 1.61 -12.19
CA PHE A 164 -1.90 1.45 -12.33
C PHE A 164 -1.46 2.11 -13.64
N VAL A 165 -0.95 3.31 -13.60
CA VAL A 165 -0.72 4.13 -14.79
C VAL A 165 0.58 4.95 -14.69
N PRO A 166 1.23 5.29 -15.82
CA PRO A 166 2.42 6.15 -15.80
C PRO A 166 2.10 7.63 -15.52
N GLU A 167 0.86 8.07 -15.76
CA GLU A 167 0.45 9.47 -15.63
C GLU A 167 -0.87 9.56 -14.85
N LEU A 168 -1.06 10.67 -14.15
CA LEU A 168 -2.27 10.89 -13.36
C LEU A 168 -3.52 10.98 -14.25
N ILE A 169 -4.60 10.43 -13.76
CA ILE A 169 -5.92 10.45 -14.37
C ILE A 169 -6.71 11.65 -13.82
N ASN A 170 -7.56 12.25 -14.65
CA ASN A 170 -8.44 13.33 -14.22
C ASN A 170 -9.34 12.86 -13.06
N ASN A 171 -9.42 13.65 -12.02
CA ASN A 171 -10.12 13.31 -10.77
C ASN A 171 -11.62 13.05 -10.96
N THR A 172 -12.27 13.66 -11.97
CA THR A 172 -13.68 13.43 -12.29
C THR A 172 -13.97 11.99 -12.73
N ILE A 173 -13.00 11.32 -13.36
CA ILE A 173 -13.13 9.94 -13.84
C ILE A 173 -13.36 8.96 -12.67
N TYR A 174 -12.73 9.21 -11.53
CA TYR A 174 -12.93 8.34 -10.35
C TYR A 174 -14.37 8.44 -9.85
N ASP A 175 -14.93 9.64 -9.76
CA ASP A 175 -16.31 9.84 -9.29
C ASP A 175 -17.32 9.20 -10.26
N GLU A 176 -17.07 9.31 -11.56
CA GLU A 176 -17.91 8.67 -12.60
C GLU A 176 -17.82 7.14 -12.48
N LYS A 177 -16.60 6.59 -12.34
CA LYS A 177 -16.39 5.14 -12.23
C LYS A 177 -16.93 4.56 -10.93
N LEU A 178 -16.79 5.25 -9.81
CA LEU A 178 -17.39 4.85 -8.55
C LEU A 178 -18.92 4.81 -8.63
N LYS A 179 -19.57 5.85 -9.18
CA LYS A 179 -21.02 5.86 -9.40
C LYS A 179 -21.45 4.71 -10.33
N GLU A 180 -20.75 4.54 -11.45
CA GLU A 180 -21.02 3.47 -12.41
C GLU A 180 -20.88 2.09 -11.77
N PHE A 181 -19.86 1.87 -10.95
CA PHE A 181 -19.63 0.59 -10.27
C PHE A 181 -20.71 0.32 -9.22
N ILE A 182 -21.01 1.29 -8.36
CA ILE A 182 -22.00 1.16 -7.30
C ILE A 182 -23.39 0.85 -7.90
N SER A 183 -23.81 1.58 -8.93
CA SER A 183 -25.11 1.33 -9.57
C SER A 183 -25.10 0.03 -10.38
N ASN A 184 -24.09 -0.18 -11.25
CA ASN A 184 -24.15 -1.27 -12.22
C ASN A 184 -23.69 -2.62 -11.68
N LYS A 185 -22.71 -2.65 -10.75
CA LYS A 185 -22.14 -3.89 -10.21
C LYS A 185 -22.70 -4.23 -8.83
N LEU A 186 -22.81 -3.26 -7.94
CA LEU A 186 -23.38 -3.49 -6.62
C LEU A 186 -24.92 -3.41 -6.60
N LYS A 187 -25.54 -2.84 -7.66
CA LYS A 187 -27.01 -2.65 -7.76
C LYS A 187 -27.58 -1.80 -6.61
N ILE A 188 -26.82 -0.78 -6.21
CA ILE A 188 -27.22 0.14 -5.16
C ILE A 188 -27.62 1.47 -5.80
N ASP A 189 -28.89 1.85 -5.65
CA ASP A 189 -29.44 3.07 -6.22
C ASP A 189 -29.41 4.26 -5.23
N SER A 190 -29.44 3.97 -3.93
CA SER A 190 -29.44 5.00 -2.88
C SER A 190 -28.40 4.71 -1.81
N TYR A 191 -27.52 5.67 -1.57
CA TYR A 191 -26.47 5.63 -0.55
C TYR A 191 -26.06 7.04 -0.13
N SER A 192 -25.47 7.15 1.04
CA SER A 192 -24.80 8.38 1.51
C SER A 192 -23.29 8.16 1.56
N ILE A 193 -22.52 9.13 1.07
CA ILE A 193 -21.06 9.13 1.19
C ILE A 193 -20.72 9.73 2.56
N LYS A 194 -20.07 8.95 3.42
CA LYS A 194 -19.65 9.35 4.76
C LYS A 194 -18.25 9.96 4.78
N GLU A 195 -17.34 9.37 4.02
CA GLU A 195 -15.94 9.80 3.92
C GLU A 195 -15.46 9.61 2.48
N ILE A 196 -14.49 10.43 2.10
CA ILE A 196 -13.78 10.30 0.82
C ILE A 196 -12.29 10.20 1.15
N GLU A 197 -11.64 9.19 0.62
CA GLU A 197 -10.19 9.10 0.63
C GLU A 197 -9.64 9.11 -0.80
N GLU A 198 -8.48 9.74 -0.99
CA GLU A 198 -7.79 9.77 -2.26
C GLU A 198 -6.29 9.83 -2.05
N GLY A 199 -5.54 9.32 -2.99
CA GLY A 199 -4.10 9.36 -2.91
C GLY A 199 -3.42 8.84 -4.15
N VAL A 200 -2.10 8.97 -4.13
CA VAL A 200 -1.22 8.45 -5.18
C VAL A 200 -0.07 7.71 -4.50
N ILE A 201 0.06 6.42 -4.80
CA ILE A 201 1.16 5.60 -4.30
C ILE A 201 2.19 5.45 -5.42
N PRO A 202 3.46 5.83 -5.22
CA PRO A 202 4.50 5.60 -6.21
C PRO A 202 4.88 4.13 -6.24
N MET A 203 4.74 3.49 -7.39
CA MET A 203 5.20 2.15 -7.70
C MET A 203 6.49 2.29 -8.52
N SER A 204 7.64 2.24 -7.86
CA SER A 204 8.91 2.59 -8.53
C SER A 204 10.05 1.64 -8.19
N SER A 205 10.84 1.31 -9.20
CA SER A 205 12.11 0.58 -9.04
C SER A 205 13.28 1.49 -8.64
N TYR A 206 13.02 2.79 -8.42
CA TYR A 206 14.04 3.75 -8.01
C TYR A 206 14.74 3.31 -6.71
N PRO A 207 16.08 3.39 -6.66
CA PRO A 207 16.83 2.97 -5.48
C PRO A 207 16.80 4.07 -4.40
N PHE A 208 15.66 4.27 -3.75
CA PHE A 208 15.44 5.30 -2.72
C PHE A 208 16.47 5.28 -1.59
N TRP A 209 17.11 4.14 -1.34
CA TRP A 209 18.14 3.97 -0.31
C TRP A 209 19.54 4.42 -0.75
N LYS A 210 19.74 4.83 -2.01
CA LYS A 210 21.06 5.21 -2.55
C LYS A 210 21.73 6.33 -1.76
N ASP A 211 20.94 7.15 -1.09
CA ASP A 211 21.39 8.29 -0.30
C ASP A 211 21.66 7.92 1.17
N ASN A 212 21.43 6.66 1.57
CA ASN A 212 21.74 6.20 2.92
C ASN A 212 23.25 6.25 3.16
N LYS A 213 23.65 6.78 4.30
CA LYS A 213 25.03 6.88 4.76
C LYS A 213 25.07 6.92 6.28
N ASP A 214 26.28 6.92 6.83
CA ASP A 214 26.50 7.01 8.26
C ASP A 214 25.75 8.20 8.88
N GLY A 215 24.90 7.89 9.86
CA GLY A 215 24.09 8.89 10.54
C GLY A 215 22.89 9.44 9.75
N PHE A 216 22.65 8.96 8.51
CA PHE A 216 21.49 9.39 7.71
C PHE A 216 20.84 8.20 6.99
N VAL A 217 19.57 7.95 7.28
CA VAL A 217 18.80 6.81 6.73
C VAL A 217 17.47 7.29 6.18
N LYS A 218 17.20 6.98 4.92
CA LYS A 218 15.89 7.18 4.30
C LYS A 218 14.94 6.08 4.78
N ILE A 219 13.72 6.47 5.19
CA ILE A 219 12.69 5.58 5.73
C ILE A 219 11.35 5.76 5.02
N GLY A 220 10.41 4.85 5.28
CA GLY A 220 9.06 4.92 4.69
C GLY A 220 9.08 4.95 3.16
N THR A 221 8.16 5.65 2.54
CA THR A 221 8.10 5.82 1.08
C THR A 221 9.40 6.42 0.54
N GLY A 222 9.94 7.44 1.21
CA GLY A 222 11.23 8.05 0.85
C GLY A 222 12.43 7.14 0.98
N GLY A 223 12.33 6.04 1.73
CA GLY A 223 13.34 4.97 1.83
C GLY A 223 13.03 3.77 0.93
N GLY A 224 11.98 3.84 0.10
CA GLY A 224 11.53 2.74 -0.75
C GLY A 224 10.98 1.55 0.05
N TRP A 225 10.30 1.79 1.15
CA TRP A 225 9.69 0.74 1.98
C TRP A 225 8.33 0.29 1.44
N VAL A 226 7.81 0.99 0.46
CA VAL A 226 6.65 0.59 -0.35
C VAL A 226 7.10 -0.49 -1.34
N LYS A 227 6.36 -1.58 -1.44
CA LYS A 227 6.62 -2.62 -2.44
C LYS A 227 6.31 -2.07 -3.84
N ALA A 228 7.32 -2.07 -4.71
CA ALA A 228 7.25 -1.38 -5.98
C ALA A 228 6.15 -1.92 -6.92
N SER A 229 5.82 -3.21 -6.85
CA SER A 229 4.83 -3.86 -7.71
C SER A 229 3.38 -3.77 -7.22
N THR A 230 3.14 -3.40 -5.96
CA THR A 230 1.80 -3.48 -5.35
C THR A 230 1.37 -2.28 -4.53
N GLY A 231 2.30 -1.40 -4.17
CA GLY A 231 2.01 -0.28 -3.28
C GLY A 231 1.87 -0.65 -1.79
N TYR A 232 1.89 -1.93 -1.42
CA TYR A 232 1.81 -2.33 -0.01
C TYR A 232 3.03 -1.86 0.79
N SER A 233 2.80 -1.33 1.99
CA SER A 233 3.88 -0.74 2.78
C SER A 233 3.83 -1.09 4.27
N PHE A 234 2.65 -1.36 4.85
CA PHE A 234 2.47 -1.45 6.29
C PHE A 234 3.34 -2.54 6.94
N LYS A 235 3.21 -3.80 6.52
CA LYS A 235 4.02 -4.91 7.05
C LYS A 235 5.50 -4.82 6.67
N SER A 236 5.79 -4.32 5.48
CA SER A 236 7.18 -4.04 5.08
C SER A 236 7.83 -2.98 5.97
N THR A 237 7.10 -1.91 6.30
CA THR A 237 7.57 -0.87 7.22
C THR A 237 7.81 -1.43 8.62
N GLU A 238 6.88 -2.21 9.16
CA GLU A 238 7.04 -2.85 10.48
C GLU A 238 8.31 -3.73 10.54
N ARG A 239 8.52 -4.58 9.56
CA ARG A 239 9.73 -5.42 9.49
C ARG A 239 11.02 -4.58 9.43
N LYS A 240 11.04 -3.54 8.60
CA LYS A 240 12.22 -2.67 8.44
C LYS A 240 12.48 -1.82 9.67
N VAL A 241 11.45 -1.34 10.35
CA VAL A 241 11.60 -0.64 11.64
C VAL A 241 12.20 -1.57 12.69
N ASN A 242 11.74 -2.81 12.78
CA ASN A 242 12.30 -3.78 13.71
C ASN A 242 13.81 -4.06 13.43
N GLN A 243 14.18 -4.21 12.16
CA GLN A 243 15.58 -4.38 11.75
C GLN A 243 16.41 -3.13 12.07
N LEU A 244 15.84 -1.93 11.86
CA LEU A 244 16.47 -0.66 12.20
C LEU A 244 16.75 -0.55 13.71
N ILE A 245 15.79 -0.91 14.54
CA ILE A 245 15.93 -0.92 16.00
C ILE A 245 17.04 -1.89 16.44
N ILE A 246 17.10 -3.07 15.85
CA ILE A 246 18.17 -4.05 16.13
C ILE A 246 19.53 -3.48 15.76
N ALA A 247 19.66 -2.88 14.58
CA ALA A 247 20.92 -2.28 14.13
C ALA A 247 21.37 -1.14 15.06
N LEU A 248 20.47 -0.28 15.49
CA LEU A 248 20.74 0.80 16.44
C LEU A 248 21.20 0.26 17.80
N LYS A 249 20.58 -0.80 18.32
CA LYS A 249 20.99 -1.44 19.58
C LYS A 249 22.39 -2.05 19.49
N LEU A 250 22.82 -2.48 18.31
CA LEU A 250 24.14 -3.03 18.05
C LEU A 250 25.16 -1.95 17.66
N ASN A 251 24.80 -0.67 17.71
CA ASN A 251 25.60 0.45 17.20
C ASN A 251 26.09 0.25 15.76
N THR A 252 25.28 -0.43 14.94
CA THR A 252 25.54 -0.62 13.52
C THR A 252 24.60 0.25 12.72
N ILE A 253 25.08 0.75 11.57
CA ILE A 253 24.19 1.49 10.66
C ILE A 253 23.40 0.46 9.85
N PRO A 254 22.10 0.66 9.72
CA PRO A 254 21.30 -0.20 8.85
C PRO A 254 21.86 -0.12 7.44
N GLN A 255 22.47 -1.21 6.99
CA GLN A 255 22.99 -1.33 5.62
C GLN A 255 21.79 -1.54 4.66
N PRO A 256 21.92 -1.19 3.37
CA PRO A 256 20.90 -1.42 2.34
C PRO A 256 20.57 -2.90 2.07
N THR A 257 21.03 -3.82 2.93
CA THR A 257 20.74 -5.26 2.91
C THR A 257 19.29 -5.63 3.22
N PHE A 258 18.43 -4.66 3.54
CA PHE A 258 16.97 -4.83 3.67
C PHE A 258 16.26 -5.29 2.40
N TRP A 259 16.96 -5.29 1.27
CA TRP A 259 16.38 -5.60 -0.03
C TRP A 259 16.86 -6.94 -0.56
N GLN A 260 15.91 -7.84 -0.76
CA GLN A 260 16.21 -9.07 -1.46
C GLN A 260 16.23 -8.79 -2.97
N LYS A 261 17.39 -8.88 -3.60
CA LYS A 261 17.59 -8.56 -5.03
C LYS A 261 16.61 -9.27 -5.97
N ARG A 262 16.22 -10.53 -5.63
CA ARG A 262 15.29 -11.31 -6.45
C ARG A 262 13.87 -10.75 -6.44
N PHE A 263 13.35 -10.27 -5.30
CA PHE A 263 12.00 -9.67 -5.24
C PHE A 263 11.97 -8.33 -5.97
N ARG A 264 13.04 -7.55 -5.91
CA ARG A 264 13.15 -6.35 -6.74
C ARG A 264 13.09 -6.68 -8.22
N PHE A 265 13.77 -7.73 -8.66
CA PHE A 265 13.70 -8.18 -10.05
C PHE A 265 12.27 -8.55 -10.44
N TYR A 266 11.53 -9.26 -9.59
CA TYR A 266 10.12 -9.59 -9.85
C TYR A 266 9.23 -8.34 -9.90
N ASP A 267 9.45 -7.39 -9.01
CA ASP A 267 8.76 -6.11 -9.03
C ASP A 267 9.04 -5.36 -10.34
N GLU A 268 10.29 -5.29 -10.78
CA GLU A 268 10.68 -4.66 -12.04
C GLU A 268 10.04 -5.34 -13.25
N VAL A 269 9.93 -6.66 -13.26
CA VAL A 269 9.24 -7.42 -14.34
C VAL A 269 7.77 -7.00 -14.41
N LEU A 270 7.05 -6.97 -13.30
CA LEU A 270 5.64 -6.56 -13.31
C LEU A 270 5.48 -5.10 -13.71
N LEU A 271 6.31 -4.20 -13.14
CA LEU A 271 6.30 -2.78 -13.51
C LEU A 271 6.54 -2.60 -15.02
N ASN A 272 7.49 -3.34 -15.60
CA ASN A 272 7.76 -3.25 -17.04
C ASN A 272 6.57 -3.73 -17.88
N ILE A 273 5.90 -4.82 -17.49
CA ILE A 273 4.68 -5.28 -18.18
C ILE A 273 3.60 -4.20 -18.13
N LEU A 274 3.33 -3.65 -16.95
CA LEU A 274 2.31 -2.61 -16.75
C LEU A 274 2.69 -1.29 -17.46
N TYR A 275 3.97 -0.97 -17.56
CA TYR A 275 4.44 0.23 -18.25
C TYR A 275 4.33 0.10 -19.79
N GLN A 276 4.75 -1.04 -20.34
CA GLN A 276 4.79 -1.24 -21.79
C GLN A 276 3.46 -1.71 -22.39
N GLN A 277 2.67 -2.47 -21.63
CA GLN A 277 1.45 -3.14 -22.08
C GLN A 277 0.37 -3.03 -21.00
N ASN A 278 0.05 -1.81 -20.60
CA ASN A 278 -0.84 -1.54 -19.46
C ASN A 278 -2.18 -2.28 -19.55
N GLN A 279 -2.76 -2.35 -20.75
CA GLN A 279 -4.02 -3.05 -21.02
C GLN A 279 -4.01 -4.54 -20.67
N LYS A 280 -2.84 -5.15 -20.52
CA LYS A 280 -2.72 -6.57 -20.15
C LYS A 280 -2.73 -6.83 -18.64
N GLY A 281 -2.68 -5.78 -17.82
CA GLY A 281 -2.67 -5.95 -16.37
C GLY A 281 -3.79 -6.84 -15.85
N PRO A 282 -5.07 -6.63 -16.23
CA PRO A 282 -6.17 -7.48 -15.78
C PRO A 282 -5.97 -8.97 -16.05
N GLU A 283 -5.48 -9.33 -17.25
CA GLU A 283 -5.19 -10.71 -17.62
C GLU A 283 -4.01 -11.30 -16.83
N VAL A 284 -2.96 -10.50 -16.58
CA VAL A 284 -1.80 -10.92 -15.78
C VAL A 284 -2.23 -11.25 -14.36
N PHE A 285 -3.02 -10.38 -13.73
CA PHE A 285 -3.54 -10.62 -12.37
C PHE A 285 -4.51 -11.81 -12.33
N GLU A 286 -5.43 -11.92 -13.29
CA GLU A 286 -6.33 -13.07 -13.37
C GLU A 286 -5.54 -14.37 -13.49
N ARG A 287 -4.51 -14.42 -14.36
CA ARG A 287 -3.65 -15.59 -14.51
C ARG A 287 -2.92 -15.94 -13.22
N MET A 288 -2.39 -14.93 -12.51
CA MET A 288 -1.69 -15.11 -11.26
C MET A 288 -2.61 -15.73 -10.19
N TYR A 289 -3.81 -15.16 -9.99
CA TYR A 289 -4.75 -15.64 -8.97
C TYR A 289 -5.51 -16.91 -9.36
N SER A 290 -5.71 -17.18 -10.66
CA SER A 290 -6.38 -18.41 -11.11
C SER A 290 -5.48 -19.66 -11.08
N LYS A 291 -4.16 -19.48 -11.07
CA LYS A 291 -3.20 -20.59 -11.10
C LYS A 291 -2.55 -20.89 -9.76
N ASN A 292 -2.67 -19.97 -8.81
CA ASN A 292 -2.01 -20.08 -7.53
C ASN A 292 -3.02 -19.89 -6.40
N GLU A 293 -2.83 -20.60 -5.31
CA GLU A 293 -3.60 -20.39 -4.07
C GLU A 293 -3.28 -19.00 -3.50
N ALA A 294 -4.31 -18.27 -3.07
CA ALA A 294 -4.18 -16.88 -2.61
C ALA A 294 -3.13 -16.72 -1.50
N HIS A 295 -3.08 -17.65 -0.53
CA HIS A 295 -2.10 -17.57 0.56
C HIS A 295 -0.63 -17.68 0.08
N LYS A 296 -0.35 -18.38 -1.03
CA LYS A 296 1.00 -18.46 -1.61
C LYS A 296 1.38 -17.13 -2.27
N ILE A 297 0.41 -16.50 -2.94
CA ILE A 297 0.63 -15.18 -3.52
C ILE A 297 0.89 -14.15 -2.42
N ILE A 298 0.10 -14.16 -1.34
CA ILE A 298 0.31 -13.27 -0.18
C ILE A 298 1.71 -13.44 0.40
N LYS A 299 2.12 -14.69 0.65
CA LYS A 299 3.48 -15.01 1.12
C LYS A 299 4.56 -14.48 0.16
N PHE A 300 4.31 -14.56 -1.15
CA PHE A 300 5.20 -14.00 -2.18
C PHE A 300 5.24 -12.47 -2.15
N LEU A 301 4.08 -11.82 -2.02
CA LEU A 301 3.99 -10.36 -1.91
C LEU A 301 4.66 -9.84 -0.64
N ASP A 302 4.65 -10.61 0.44
CA ASP A 302 5.37 -10.31 1.68
C ASP A 302 6.86 -10.65 1.65
N GLU A 303 7.38 -11.15 0.51
CA GLU A 303 8.78 -11.53 0.33
C GLU A 303 9.27 -12.65 1.27
N GLU A 304 8.36 -13.53 1.67
CA GLU A 304 8.61 -14.63 2.61
C GLU A 304 8.75 -15.99 1.94
N THR A 305 8.64 -16.04 0.60
CA THR A 305 8.76 -17.28 -0.17
C THR A 305 10.22 -17.71 -0.35
N THR A 306 10.40 -19.03 -0.47
CA THR A 306 11.65 -19.62 -0.95
C THR A 306 11.71 -19.56 -2.47
N PHE A 307 12.93 -19.65 -3.04
CA PHE A 307 13.10 -19.64 -4.49
C PHE A 307 12.32 -20.77 -5.20
N ALA A 308 12.20 -21.95 -4.57
CA ALA A 308 11.41 -23.06 -5.10
C ALA A 308 9.89 -22.78 -5.13
N GLU A 309 9.38 -22.01 -4.17
CA GLU A 309 7.98 -21.55 -4.16
C GLU A 309 7.76 -20.49 -5.25
N GLU A 310 8.71 -19.57 -5.43
CA GLU A 310 8.67 -18.49 -6.42
C GLU A 310 8.58 -19.04 -7.85
N LEU A 311 9.37 -20.08 -8.19
CA LEU A 311 9.33 -20.76 -9.48
C LEU A 311 7.96 -21.43 -9.80
N LYS A 312 7.16 -21.72 -8.78
CA LYS A 312 5.81 -22.28 -8.97
C LYS A 312 4.75 -21.20 -9.18
N ILE A 313 5.00 -20.00 -8.67
CA ILE A 313 4.08 -18.86 -8.78
C ILE A 313 4.21 -18.20 -10.15
N MET A 314 5.41 -18.13 -10.69
CA MET A 314 5.72 -17.54 -12.01
C MET A 314 5.41 -18.51 -13.15
#